data_2fc7ec4a61d161159f3fde7683abdf3d
#
_entry.id   2fc7ec4a61d161159f3fde7683abdf3d
#
_cell.length_a   1.000
_cell.length_b   1.000
_cell.length_c   1.000
_cell.angle_alpha   90.00
_cell.angle_beta   90.00
_cell.angle_gamma   90.00
#
_symmetry.space_group_name_H-M   'P 1'
#
loop_
_entity.id
_entity.type
_entity.pdbx_description
1 polymer ?
#
loop_
_entity_poly.entity_id
_entity_poly.type
_entity_poly.pdbx_seq_one_letter_code
_entity_poly.pdbx_strand_id
1 'polypeptide(L)'
;MYILHFMRTTGVSVPEVVREIITRNRSVYDCMKMDLINYTALAVKIQPDVEKTLGNSVNLNTIVVAIKRYADSFDAKEDVAEDAVLKDARLTLTDGIMGLSWNMTDAGDEMAKMLNEFHKEFTDSEFFRFGDSFRILTEDSDRVRRHFQSLPRENQFNSGLAKIKVAVPEGHSRSDVMAFVTEILHYNGIDMADALFTQDGLVLSLIHI
;
A
#
# COMPACT_ATOMS: atom_id res chain seq x y z
N MET A 1 11.04 17.04 -6.53
CA MET A 1 10.27 17.79 -7.53
C MET A 1 10.57 17.15 -8.88
N TYR A 2 9.86 16.05 -9.22
CA TYR A 2 9.99 15.39 -10.51
C TYR A 2 9.02 16.04 -11.48
N ILE A 3 9.53 16.84 -12.37
CA ILE A 3 8.80 17.37 -13.54
C ILE A 3 8.62 16.20 -14.50
N LEU A 4 7.44 15.58 -14.48
CA LEU A 4 6.99 14.70 -15.57
C LEU A 4 6.87 15.57 -16.83
N HIS A 5 7.86 15.44 -17.69
CA HIS A 5 7.85 16.00 -19.03
C HIS A 5 6.73 15.32 -19.82
N PHE A 6 5.61 16.00 -19.95
CA PHE A 6 4.50 15.56 -20.78
C PHE A 6 4.94 15.69 -22.24
N MET A 7 5.49 14.61 -22.80
CA MET A 7 5.68 14.51 -24.25
C MET A 7 4.27 14.56 -24.89
N ARG A 8 4.00 15.62 -25.66
CA ARG A 8 2.90 15.66 -26.60
C ARG A 8 3.07 14.51 -27.60
N THR A 9 2.38 13.40 -27.38
CA THR A 9 2.25 12.35 -28.37
C THR A 9 1.15 12.76 -29.35
N THR A 10 1.55 13.21 -30.51
CA THR A 10 0.67 13.35 -31.69
C THR A 10 0.08 11.98 -32.00
N GLY A 11 -1.21 11.79 -31.72
CA GLY A 11 -1.93 10.59 -32.09
C GLY A 11 -2.77 9.89 -31.02
N VAL A 12 -2.82 10.39 -29.77
CA VAL A 12 -3.65 9.77 -28.72
C VAL A 12 -5.14 10.03 -29.01
N SER A 13 -5.94 8.98 -29.05
CA SER A 13 -7.38 9.06 -29.34
C SER A 13 -8.22 9.30 -28.08
N VAL A 14 -9.45 9.86 -28.25
CA VAL A 14 -10.39 10.05 -27.13
C VAL A 14 -10.62 8.76 -26.33
N PRO A 15 -10.84 7.57 -26.94
CA PRO A 15 -11.00 6.33 -26.19
C PRO A 15 -9.79 5.95 -25.33
N GLU A 16 -8.56 6.22 -25.78
CA GLU A 16 -7.35 5.93 -25.03
C GLU A 16 -7.23 6.83 -23.79
N VAL A 17 -7.49 8.14 -23.95
CA VAL A 17 -7.46 9.08 -22.82
C VAL A 17 -8.54 8.75 -21.81
N VAL A 18 -9.77 8.45 -22.25
CA VAL A 18 -10.88 8.06 -21.39
C VAL A 18 -10.53 6.80 -20.60
N ARG A 19 -9.96 5.79 -21.27
CA ARG A 19 -9.51 4.55 -20.60
C ARG A 19 -8.45 4.85 -19.55
N GLU A 20 -7.46 5.66 -19.86
CA GLU A 20 -6.38 6.01 -18.94
C GLU A 20 -6.92 6.74 -17.68
N ILE A 21 -7.81 7.74 -17.87
CA ILE A 21 -8.41 8.48 -16.76
C ILE A 21 -9.20 7.54 -15.83
N ILE A 22 -10.01 6.65 -16.41
CA ILE A 22 -10.84 5.71 -15.63
C ILE A 22 -9.96 4.68 -14.92
N THR A 23 -8.98 4.08 -15.60
CA THR A 23 -8.09 3.07 -15.03
C THR A 23 -7.26 3.62 -13.85
N ARG A 24 -6.90 4.90 -13.89
CA ARG A 24 -6.18 5.56 -12.79
C ARG A 24 -7.06 5.85 -11.57
N ASN A 25 -8.37 5.83 -11.73
CA ASN A 25 -9.33 6.06 -10.65
C ASN A 25 -9.99 4.75 -10.25
N ARG A 26 -9.41 4.05 -9.27
CA ARG A 26 -9.85 2.73 -8.84
C ARG A 26 -11.35 2.68 -8.52
N SER A 27 -11.85 3.65 -7.74
CA SER A 27 -13.27 3.69 -7.36
C SER A 27 -14.20 3.80 -8.56
N VAL A 28 -13.85 4.62 -9.57
CA VAL A 28 -14.63 4.76 -10.81
C VAL A 28 -14.56 3.46 -11.63
N TYR A 29 -13.37 2.87 -11.71
CA TYR A 29 -13.15 1.61 -12.42
C TYR A 29 -14.01 0.48 -11.83
N ASP A 30 -14.02 0.32 -10.50
CA ASP A 30 -14.78 -0.72 -9.80
C ASP A 30 -16.29 -0.49 -9.92
N CYS A 31 -16.77 0.75 -9.73
CA CYS A 31 -18.17 1.08 -9.95
C CYS A 31 -18.62 0.82 -11.42
N MET A 32 -17.70 0.99 -12.38
CA MET A 32 -17.99 0.68 -13.79
C MET A 32 -18.09 -0.83 -14.01
N LYS A 33 -17.22 -1.63 -13.42
CA LYS A 33 -17.28 -3.11 -13.45
C LYS A 33 -18.59 -3.64 -12.87
N MET A 34 -19.09 -2.98 -11.82
CA MET A 34 -20.36 -3.34 -11.14
C MET A 34 -21.61 -2.76 -11.83
N ASP A 35 -21.46 -2.09 -12.97
CA ASP A 35 -22.55 -1.39 -13.69
C ASP A 35 -23.31 -0.37 -12.83
N LEU A 36 -22.62 0.28 -11.89
CA LEU A 36 -23.19 1.27 -10.97
C LEU A 36 -22.99 2.72 -11.41
N ILE A 37 -22.43 2.95 -12.60
CA ILE A 37 -22.06 4.29 -13.07
C ILE A 37 -23.05 4.84 -14.10
N ASN A 38 -23.41 6.13 -13.91
CA ASN A 38 -24.06 6.89 -14.96
C ASN A 38 -23.00 7.44 -15.94
N TYR A 39 -22.93 6.87 -17.15
CA TYR A 39 -21.91 7.21 -18.16
C TYR A 39 -21.94 8.68 -18.58
N THR A 40 -23.14 9.31 -18.62
CA THR A 40 -23.25 10.74 -18.95
C THR A 40 -22.70 11.61 -17.84
N ALA A 41 -23.02 11.30 -16.58
CA ALA A 41 -22.48 12.04 -15.45
C ALA A 41 -20.95 11.91 -15.35
N LEU A 42 -20.42 10.70 -15.57
CA LEU A 42 -18.99 10.47 -15.64
C LEU A 42 -18.35 11.25 -16.80
N ALA A 43 -18.95 11.25 -17.99
CA ALA A 43 -18.45 11.98 -19.14
C ALA A 43 -18.32 13.49 -18.85
N VAL A 44 -19.35 14.10 -18.24
CA VAL A 44 -19.32 15.52 -17.83
C VAL A 44 -18.17 15.76 -16.85
N LYS A 45 -17.96 14.87 -15.90
CA LYS A 45 -16.91 15.01 -14.89
C LYS A 45 -15.51 14.94 -15.48
N ILE A 46 -15.25 14.03 -16.43
CA ILE A 46 -13.90 13.82 -16.99
C ILE A 46 -13.62 14.65 -18.24
N GLN A 47 -14.63 15.29 -18.84
CA GLN A 47 -14.47 16.10 -20.07
C GLN A 47 -13.33 17.13 -19.96
N PRO A 48 -13.19 17.92 -18.87
CA PRO A 48 -12.10 18.89 -18.75
C PRO A 48 -10.70 18.24 -18.82
N ASP A 49 -10.55 17.05 -18.21
CA ASP A 49 -9.28 16.33 -18.21
C ASP A 49 -8.96 15.71 -19.58
N VAL A 50 -9.98 15.21 -20.27
CA VAL A 50 -9.87 14.70 -21.66
C VAL A 50 -9.43 15.82 -22.59
N GLU A 51 -10.11 16.97 -22.56
CA GLU A 51 -9.80 18.13 -23.39
C GLU A 51 -8.40 18.70 -23.09
N LYS A 52 -8.03 18.75 -21.82
CA LYS A 52 -6.68 19.16 -21.39
C LYS A 52 -5.60 18.23 -21.94
N THR A 53 -5.85 16.92 -21.92
CA THR A 53 -4.89 15.92 -22.41
C THR A 53 -4.74 15.96 -23.93
N LEU A 54 -5.85 16.12 -24.66
CA LEU A 54 -5.87 16.18 -26.13
C LEU A 54 -5.50 17.55 -26.67
N GLY A 55 -5.62 18.62 -25.87
CA GLY A 55 -5.36 19.99 -26.28
C GLY A 55 -6.41 20.62 -27.19
N ASN A 56 -7.59 20.00 -27.31
CA ASN A 56 -8.73 20.48 -28.12
C ASN A 56 -10.05 20.12 -27.46
N SER A 57 -11.14 20.84 -27.84
CA SER A 57 -12.48 20.57 -27.35
C SER A 57 -13.01 19.24 -27.92
N VAL A 58 -13.70 18.47 -27.06
CA VAL A 58 -14.25 17.15 -27.39
C VAL A 58 -15.74 17.13 -27.11
N ASN A 59 -16.51 16.64 -28.07
CA ASN A 59 -17.94 16.49 -27.89
C ASN A 59 -18.26 15.49 -26.78
N LEU A 60 -19.15 15.89 -25.85
CA LEU A 60 -19.56 15.07 -24.71
C LEU A 60 -20.02 13.68 -25.10
N ASN A 61 -20.82 13.58 -26.19
CA ASN A 61 -21.32 12.28 -26.69
C ASN A 61 -20.17 11.35 -27.13
N THR A 62 -19.06 11.89 -27.64
CA THR A 62 -17.87 11.10 -28.00
C THR A 62 -17.26 10.46 -26.77
N ILE A 63 -17.22 11.21 -25.65
CA ILE A 63 -16.72 10.72 -24.38
C ILE A 63 -17.66 9.65 -23.83
N VAL A 64 -18.99 9.89 -23.85
CA VAL A 64 -20.01 8.89 -23.42
C VAL A 64 -19.85 7.58 -24.17
N VAL A 65 -19.71 7.64 -25.50
CA VAL A 65 -19.53 6.45 -26.35
C VAL A 65 -18.20 5.73 -26.00
N ALA A 66 -17.14 6.48 -25.74
CA ALA A 66 -15.85 5.91 -25.35
C ALA A 66 -15.94 5.19 -23.99
N ILE A 67 -16.62 5.80 -23.00
CA ILE A 67 -16.89 5.20 -21.70
C ILE A 67 -17.67 3.90 -21.85
N LYS A 68 -18.78 3.92 -22.61
CA LYS A 68 -19.63 2.76 -22.84
C LYS A 68 -18.84 1.60 -23.47
N ARG A 69 -18.08 1.87 -24.54
CA ARG A 69 -17.25 0.85 -25.20
C ARG A 69 -16.19 0.27 -24.25
N TYR A 70 -15.69 1.09 -23.33
CA TYR A 70 -14.75 0.59 -22.33
C TYR A 70 -15.45 -0.30 -21.30
N ALA A 71 -16.64 0.09 -20.81
CA ALA A 71 -17.47 -0.75 -19.94
C ALA A 71 -17.82 -2.09 -20.62
N ASP A 72 -18.29 -2.07 -21.86
CA ASP A 72 -18.61 -3.29 -22.64
C ASP A 72 -17.38 -4.23 -22.79
N SER A 73 -16.15 -3.71 -22.64
CA SER A 73 -14.94 -4.54 -22.69
C SER A 73 -14.66 -5.32 -21.40
N PHE A 74 -15.35 -5.02 -20.30
CA PHE A 74 -15.23 -5.79 -19.04
C PHE A 74 -15.94 -7.13 -19.11
N ASP A 75 -17.07 -7.20 -19.79
CA ASP A 75 -17.84 -8.44 -19.97
C ASP A 75 -17.07 -9.50 -20.78
N ALA A 76 -16.07 -9.06 -21.56
CA ALA A 76 -15.21 -9.93 -22.37
C ALA A 76 -13.93 -10.39 -21.66
N LYS A 77 -13.60 -9.81 -20.52
CA LYS A 77 -12.45 -10.22 -19.70
C LYS A 77 -13.00 -10.93 -18.48
N GLU A 78 -12.74 -12.23 -18.41
CA GLU A 78 -12.87 -12.97 -17.15
C GLU A 78 -12.34 -12.13 -16.01
N ASP A 79 -13.11 -12.02 -14.95
CA ASP A 79 -12.66 -11.45 -13.69
C ASP A 79 -11.29 -12.02 -13.35
N VAL A 80 -10.25 -11.25 -13.60
CA VAL A 80 -8.99 -11.43 -12.89
C VAL A 80 -9.32 -10.94 -11.50
N ALA A 81 -9.92 -11.84 -10.76
CA ALA A 81 -10.54 -11.61 -9.49
C ALA A 81 -9.56 -10.92 -8.56
N GLU A 82 -10.06 -9.97 -7.78
CA GLU A 82 -9.39 -9.48 -6.56
C GLU A 82 -8.90 -10.64 -5.70
N ASP A 83 -9.60 -11.78 -5.73
CA ASP A 83 -9.18 -13.08 -5.19
C ASP A 83 -7.82 -13.56 -5.73
N ALA A 84 -7.43 -13.19 -6.95
CA ALA A 84 -6.16 -13.62 -7.51
C ALA A 84 -4.96 -12.94 -6.86
N VAL A 85 -5.12 -11.72 -6.33
CA VAL A 85 -4.02 -10.96 -5.70
C VAL A 85 -3.55 -11.62 -4.41
N LEU A 86 -4.47 -12.21 -3.63
CA LEU A 86 -4.17 -12.89 -2.37
C LEU A 86 -4.31 -14.41 -2.43
N LYS A 87 -4.72 -14.98 -3.57
CA LYS A 87 -5.08 -16.41 -3.68
C LYS A 87 -4.06 -17.37 -3.10
N ASP A 88 -2.78 -17.06 -3.28
CA ASP A 88 -1.68 -17.90 -2.80
C ASP A 88 -0.84 -17.18 -1.73
N ALA A 89 -1.27 -16.01 -1.26
CA ALA A 89 -0.59 -15.27 -0.21
C ALA A 89 -0.85 -15.93 1.16
N ARG A 90 0.20 -15.97 1.99
CA ARG A 90 0.06 -16.40 3.38
C ARG A 90 -0.03 -15.17 4.27
N LEU A 91 -1.13 -15.04 5.01
CA LEU A 91 -1.35 -13.96 5.95
C LEU A 91 -1.19 -14.49 7.39
N THR A 92 -0.39 -13.78 8.18
CA THR A 92 -0.22 -14.04 9.61
C THR A 92 -0.52 -12.78 10.38
N LEU A 93 -1.46 -12.85 11.32
CA LEU A 93 -1.79 -11.78 12.26
C LEU A 93 -1.22 -12.14 13.64
N THR A 94 -0.50 -11.21 14.24
CA THR A 94 0.03 -11.34 15.61
C THR A 94 -0.37 -10.11 16.40
N ASP A 95 -1.06 -10.30 17.50
CA ASP A 95 -1.42 -9.25 18.46
C ASP A 95 -0.39 -9.15 19.59
N GLY A 96 -0.52 -8.12 20.45
CA GLY A 96 0.38 -7.91 21.57
C GLY A 96 1.81 -7.59 21.12
N ILE A 97 1.94 -6.76 20.10
CA ILE A 97 3.22 -6.32 19.56
C ILE A 97 3.60 -4.94 20.13
N MET A 98 4.88 -4.75 20.37
CA MET A 98 5.46 -3.45 20.65
C MET A 98 6.51 -3.07 19.62
N GLY A 99 6.58 -1.78 19.31
CA GLY A 99 7.62 -1.16 18.52
C GLY A 99 8.65 -0.49 19.40
N LEU A 100 9.94 -0.71 19.12
CA LEU A 100 11.05 0.04 19.71
C LEU A 100 11.75 0.81 18.60
N SER A 101 12.05 2.07 18.85
CA SER A 101 12.80 2.90 17.90
C SER A 101 13.91 3.64 18.63
N TRP A 102 15.08 3.74 18.03
CA TRP A 102 16.18 4.57 18.52
C TRP A 102 17.06 5.07 17.38
N ASN A 103 17.87 6.09 17.70
CA ASN A 103 18.80 6.65 16.73
C ASN A 103 20.17 5.95 16.88
N MET A 104 20.77 5.57 15.77
CA MET A 104 22.07 4.88 15.73
C MET A 104 23.23 5.78 16.18
N THR A 105 23.08 7.10 16.13
CA THR A 105 24.11 8.03 16.64
C THR A 105 24.33 7.89 18.15
N ASP A 106 23.31 7.41 18.87
CA ASP A 106 23.33 7.24 20.32
C ASP A 106 23.68 5.79 20.71
N ALA A 107 23.84 4.91 19.72
CA ALA A 107 24.07 3.49 19.89
C ALA A 107 25.56 3.15 19.77
N GLY A 108 26.27 3.11 20.87
CA GLY A 108 27.63 2.60 20.92
C GLY A 108 27.73 1.06 20.76
N ASP A 109 28.97 0.53 20.94
CA ASP A 109 29.25 -0.93 20.86
C ASP A 109 28.37 -1.78 21.80
N GLU A 110 27.89 -1.20 22.90
CA GLU A 110 27.01 -1.84 23.86
C GLU A 110 25.64 -2.19 23.26
N MET A 111 25.08 -1.31 22.41
CA MET A 111 23.85 -1.56 21.69
C MET A 111 23.99 -2.73 20.72
N ALA A 112 25.09 -2.81 19.99
CA ALA A 112 25.32 -3.90 19.03
C ALA A 112 25.36 -5.27 19.74
N LYS A 113 25.97 -5.34 20.93
CA LYS A 113 25.96 -6.55 21.76
C LYS A 113 24.54 -6.91 22.22
N MET A 114 23.82 -5.93 22.75
CA MET A 114 22.45 -6.12 23.23
C MET A 114 21.51 -6.60 22.13
N LEU A 115 21.60 -6.04 20.94
CA LEU A 115 20.82 -6.48 19.77
C LEU A 115 21.13 -7.89 19.34
N ASN A 116 22.41 -8.28 19.39
CA ASN A 116 22.83 -9.63 19.06
C ASN A 116 22.34 -10.66 20.07
N GLU A 117 22.34 -10.31 21.35
CA GLU A 117 21.76 -11.15 22.41
C GLU A 117 20.25 -11.24 22.28
N PHE A 118 19.59 -10.11 22.05
CA PHE A 118 18.15 -10.03 21.82
C PHE A 118 17.71 -10.91 20.65
N HIS A 119 18.38 -10.82 19.49
CA HIS A 119 18.06 -11.62 18.32
C HIS A 119 18.16 -13.14 18.56
N LYS A 120 19.07 -13.57 19.42
CA LYS A 120 19.20 -14.99 19.78
C LYS A 120 18.07 -15.49 20.69
N GLU A 121 17.54 -14.60 21.52
CA GLU A 121 16.51 -14.92 22.51
C GLU A 121 15.10 -14.75 21.96
N PHE A 122 14.88 -13.74 21.12
CA PHE A 122 13.57 -13.37 20.56
C PHE A 122 13.57 -13.53 19.02
N THR A 123 13.41 -14.77 18.57
CA THR A 123 13.54 -15.14 17.14
C THR A 123 12.41 -14.62 16.27
N ASP A 124 11.26 -14.23 16.85
CA ASP A 124 10.07 -13.77 16.12
C ASP A 124 10.03 -12.23 16.00
N SER A 125 11.16 -11.57 16.23
CA SER A 125 11.30 -10.12 16.14
C SER A 125 11.72 -9.69 14.75
N GLU A 126 11.11 -8.60 14.26
CA GLU A 126 11.46 -7.99 12.98
C GLU A 126 12.37 -6.78 13.21
N PHE A 127 13.47 -6.71 12.47
CA PHE A 127 14.49 -5.65 12.62
C PHE A 127 14.55 -4.80 11.37
N PHE A 128 14.43 -3.49 11.51
CA PHE A 128 14.45 -2.55 10.40
C PHE A 128 15.44 -1.43 10.65
N ARG A 129 16.15 -1.02 9.61
CA ARG A 129 17.05 0.12 9.63
C ARG A 129 16.65 1.13 8.55
N PHE A 130 16.46 2.38 8.96
CA PHE A 130 16.14 3.50 8.08
C PHE A 130 17.15 4.63 8.31
N GLY A 131 18.12 4.77 7.42
CA GLY A 131 19.19 5.75 7.62
C GLY A 131 19.89 5.56 8.96
N ASP A 132 19.79 6.55 9.85
CA ASP A 132 20.35 6.53 11.19
C ASP A 132 19.38 6.02 12.27
N SER A 133 18.17 5.63 11.88
CA SER A 133 17.17 5.08 12.79
C SER A 133 17.11 3.56 12.69
N PHE A 134 16.93 2.93 13.85
CA PHE A 134 16.72 1.50 13.97
C PHE A 134 15.37 1.22 14.65
N ARG A 135 14.65 0.21 14.18
CA ARG A 135 13.37 -0.17 14.74
C ARG A 135 13.25 -1.67 14.88
N ILE A 136 12.64 -2.11 16.00
CA ILE A 136 12.26 -3.51 16.24
C ILE A 136 10.76 -3.57 16.43
N LEU A 137 10.12 -4.56 15.82
CA LEU A 137 8.77 -5.02 16.16
C LEU A 137 8.90 -6.38 16.84
N THR A 138 8.40 -6.51 18.05
CA THR A 138 8.52 -7.72 18.86
C THR A 138 7.30 -7.89 19.78
N GLU A 139 7.22 -9.01 20.50
CA GLU A 139 6.17 -9.22 21.50
C GLU A 139 6.22 -8.16 22.61
N ASP A 140 5.04 -7.69 23.05
CA ASP A 140 4.94 -6.80 24.20
C ASP A 140 4.96 -7.61 25.50
N SER A 141 6.14 -7.86 26.01
CA SER A 141 6.34 -8.63 27.25
C SER A 141 7.29 -7.94 28.22
N ASP A 142 7.11 -8.22 29.52
CA ASP A 142 8.02 -7.72 30.57
C ASP A 142 9.46 -8.23 30.35
N ARG A 143 9.62 -9.36 29.70
CA ARG A 143 10.92 -9.94 29.38
C ARG A 143 11.67 -9.06 28.38
N VAL A 144 10.99 -8.63 27.31
CA VAL A 144 11.52 -7.69 26.31
C VAL A 144 11.82 -6.34 26.97
N ARG A 145 10.90 -5.81 27.77
CA ARG A 145 11.10 -4.52 28.45
C ARG A 145 12.31 -4.52 29.35
N ARG A 146 12.54 -5.60 30.09
CA ARG A 146 13.74 -5.76 30.94
C ARG A 146 15.03 -5.82 30.14
N HIS A 147 15.01 -6.45 28.96
CA HIS A 147 16.19 -6.53 28.10
C HIS A 147 16.68 -5.15 27.67
N PHE A 148 15.75 -4.21 27.44
CA PHE A 148 16.04 -2.84 27.00
C PHE A 148 16.03 -1.79 28.13
N GLN A 149 16.04 -2.18 29.40
CA GLN A 149 16.01 -1.25 30.54
C GLN A 149 17.18 -0.26 30.59
N SER A 150 18.34 -0.66 30.10
CA SER A 150 19.56 0.16 30.10
C SER A 150 19.59 1.22 29.00
N LEU A 151 18.65 1.17 28.06
CA LEU A 151 18.62 2.15 27.01
C LEU A 151 18.18 3.54 27.49
N PRO A 152 18.70 4.62 26.90
CA PRO A 152 18.22 5.97 27.19
C PRO A 152 16.71 6.07 27.05
N ARG A 153 16.05 6.80 27.96
CA ARG A 153 14.57 6.94 27.99
C ARG A 153 13.97 7.66 26.79
N GLU A 154 14.78 8.20 25.91
CA GLU A 154 14.36 8.81 24.64
C GLU A 154 13.90 7.78 23.62
N ASN A 155 14.15 6.51 23.88
CA ASN A 155 13.68 5.41 23.04
C ASN A 155 12.20 5.14 23.33
N GLN A 156 11.37 5.40 22.35
CA GLN A 156 9.93 5.26 22.50
C GLN A 156 9.53 3.79 22.35
N PHE A 157 9.00 3.22 23.43
CA PHE A 157 8.22 2.00 23.38
C PHE A 157 6.81 2.37 22.90
N ASN A 158 6.44 1.89 21.72
CA ASN A 158 5.09 2.02 21.21
C ASN A 158 4.39 0.68 21.41
N SER A 159 3.54 0.58 22.42
CA SER A 159 2.80 -0.64 22.80
C SER A 159 1.39 -0.66 22.17
N GLY A 160 0.72 -1.80 22.26
CA GLY A 160 -0.64 -1.95 21.75
C GLY A 160 -0.69 -2.00 20.23
N LEU A 161 0.35 -2.54 19.59
CA LEU A 161 0.37 -2.77 18.16
C LEU A 161 -0.06 -4.21 17.83
N ALA A 162 -0.63 -4.37 16.64
CA ALA A 162 -0.76 -5.67 15.99
C ALA A 162 0.14 -5.72 14.75
N LYS A 163 0.66 -6.89 14.41
CA LYS A 163 1.50 -7.11 13.23
C LYS A 163 0.77 -7.99 12.21
N ILE A 164 0.67 -7.51 10.97
CA ILE A 164 0.27 -8.34 9.83
C ILE A 164 1.50 -8.61 8.98
N LYS A 165 1.75 -9.89 8.71
CA LYS A 165 2.75 -10.33 7.76
C LYS A 165 2.06 -11.00 6.58
N VAL A 166 2.31 -10.50 5.38
CA VAL A 166 1.77 -11.04 4.13
C VAL A 166 2.93 -11.55 3.30
N ALA A 167 3.07 -12.89 3.22
CA ALA A 167 4.02 -13.50 2.31
C ALA A 167 3.42 -13.54 0.90
N VAL A 168 4.13 -12.92 -0.06
CA VAL A 168 3.70 -12.80 -1.45
C VAL A 168 4.45 -13.83 -2.28
N PRO A 169 3.75 -14.79 -2.95
CA PRO A 169 4.37 -15.77 -3.82
C PRO A 169 5.15 -15.14 -4.97
N GLU A 170 6.13 -15.86 -5.50
CA GLU A 170 6.83 -15.46 -6.72
C GLU A 170 5.84 -15.26 -7.88
N GLY A 171 6.06 -14.21 -8.68
CA GLY A 171 5.21 -13.88 -9.82
C GLY A 171 4.03 -12.96 -9.50
N HIS A 172 3.73 -12.69 -8.23
CA HIS A 172 2.69 -11.73 -7.85
C HIS A 172 3.25 -10.31 -7.68
N SER A 173 2.44 -9.32 -8.06
CA SER A 173 2.80 -7.91 -7.87
C SER A 173 2.70 -7.53 -6.39
N ARG A 174 3.83 -7.22 -5.77
CA ARG A 174 3.87 -6.73 -4.37
C ARG A 174 3.11 -5.42 -4.20
N SER A 175 3.13 -4.57 -5.22
CA SER A 175 2.40 -3.29 -5.22
C SER A 175 0.89 -3.51 -5.17
N ASP A 176 0.38 -4.51 -5.90
CA ASP A 176 -1.06 -4.80 -5.93
C ASP A 176 -1.51 -5.40 -4.60
N VAL A 177 -0.70 -6.31 -4.02
CA VAL A 177 -0.96 -6.86 -2.67
C VAL A 177 -0.98 -5.74 -1.63
N MET A 178 -0.02 -4.81 -1.68
CA MET A 178 0.00 -3.68 -0.76
C MET A 178 -1.22 -2.79 -0.93
N ALA A 179 -1.55 -2.40 -2.16
CA ALA A 179 -2.70 -1.56 -2.45
C ALA A 179 -3.99 -2.21 -1.90
N PHE A 180 -4.18 -3.49 -2.16
CA PHE A 180 -5.34 -4.25 -1.70
C PHE A 180 -5.43 -4.32 -0.17
N VAL A 181 -4.35 -4.71 0.50
CA VAL A 181 -4.33 -4.83 1.97
C VAL A 181 -4.54 -3.48 2.64
N THR A 182 -3.87 -2.42 2.15
CA THR A 182 -4.01 -1.07 2.73
C THR A 182 -5.40 -0.48 2.50
N GLU A 183 -6.03 -0.79 1.36
CA GLU A 183 -7.41 -0.40 1.08
C GLU A 183 -8.39 -1.05 2.06
N ILE A 184 -8.27 -2.36 2.31
CA ILE A 184 -9.11 -3.07 3.29
C ILE A 184 -8.94 -2.47 4.69
N LEU A 185 -7.71 -2.22 5.13
CA LEU A 185 -7.45 -1.62 6.44
C LEU A 185 -8.07 -0.23 6.55
N HIS A 186 -7.90 0.60 5.52
CA HIS A 186 -8.48 1.93 5.46
C HIS A 186 -10.01 1.93 5.55
N TYR A 187 -10.68 1.06 4.77
CA TYR A 187 -12.15 0.94 4.81
C TYR A 187 -12.68 0.49 6.16
N ASN A 188 -11.90 -0.28 6.91
CA ASN A 188 -12.26 -0.73 8.25
C ASN A 188 -11.80 0.23 9.35
N GLY A 189 -11.27 1.40 9.01
CA GLY A 189 -10.81 2.41 9.97
C GLY A 189 -9.60 1.98 10.80
N ILE A 190 -8.80 1.05 10.27
CA ILE A 190 -7.61 0.54 10.94
C ILE A 190 -6.40 1.36 10.50
N ASP A 191 -5.80 2.08 11.44
CA ASP A 191 -4.60 2.88 11.18
C ASP A 191 -3.34 2.04 11.19
N MET A 192 -2.43 2.35 10.25
CA MET A 192 -1.13 1.72 10.15
C MET A 192 -0.06 2.62 10.78
N ALA A 193 0.75 2.03 11.67
CA ALA A 193 1.92 2.70 12.21
C ALA A 193 3.11 2.61 11.24
N ASP A 194 3.30 1.45 10.60
CA ASP A 194 4.35 1.21 9.61
C ASP A 194 3.93 0.23 8.55
N ALA A 195 4.56 0.36 7.38
CA ALA A 195 4.49 -0.58 6.28
C ALA A 195 5.89 -0.83 5.73
N LEU A 196 6.32 -2.08 5.71
CA LEU A 196 7.67 -2.48 5.37
C LEU A 196 7.65 -3.60 4.33
N PHE A 197 8.37 -3.40 3.24
CA PHE A 197 8.61 -4.44 2.27
C PHE A 197 9.85 -5.24 2.64
N THR A 198 9.68 -6.55 2.72
CA THR A 198 10.78 -7.49 2.83
C THR A 198 10.98 -8.23 1.50
N GLN A 199 12.04 -9.01 1.39
CA GLN A 199 12.26 -9.83 0.20
C GLN A 199 11.11 -10.83 0.00
N ASP A 200 10.51 -11.31 1.09
CA ASP A 200 9.50 -12.39 1.10
C ASP A 200 8.06 -11.89 1.22
N GLY A 201 7.85 -10.56 1.33
CA GLY A 201 6.49 -10.03 1.46
C GLY A 201 6.38 -8.64 2.06
N LEU A 202 5.28 -8.42 2.74
CA LEU A 202 4.89 -7.18 3.39
C LEU A 202 4.71 -7.41 4.89
N VAL A 203 5.29 -6.53 5.71
CA VAL A 203 5.05 -6.47 7.15
C VAL A 203 4.39 -5.13 7.48
N LEU A 204 3.23 -5.17 8.10
CA LEU A 204 2.49 -4.00 8.58
C LEU A 204 2.43 -4.02 10.09
N SER A 205 2.68 -2.87 10.73
CA SER A 205 2.30 -2.66 12.12
C SER A 205 1.04 -1.80 12.16
N LEU A 206 0.06 -2.25 12.91
CA LEU A 206 -1.26 -1.64 13.03
C LEU A 206 -1.39 -1.04 14.40
N ILE A 207 -2.05 0.12 14.48
CA ILE A 207 -2.44 0.71 15.77
C ILE A 207 -3.70 -0.02 16.22
N HIS A 208 -3.64 -0.63 17.41
CA HIS A 208 -4.82 -1.24 18.00
C HIS A 208 -5.80 -0.13 18.43
N ILE A 209 -7.02 -0.19 17.93
CA ILE A 209 -8.09 0.72 18.31
C ILE A 209 -8.81 0.16 19.55
#